data_bfe41a93d13b52ca13bc1554aa9b1a2d
#
_entry.id   bfe41a93d13b52ca13bc1554aa9b1a2d
#
_cell.length_a   1.000
_cell.length_b   1.000
_cell.length_c   1.000
_cell.angle_alpha   90.00
_cell.angle_beta   90.00
_cell.angle_gamma   90.00
#
_symmetry.space_group_name_H-M   'P 1'
#
loop_
_entity.id
_entity.type
_entity.pdbx_description
1 polymer ?
#
loop_
_entity_poly.entity_id
_entity_poly.type
_entity_poly.pdbx_seq_one_letter_code
_entity_poly.pdbx_strand_id
1 'polypeptide(L)'
;QGRSVHSVQAAIGQALIQEGFYTEVPRISVRVTDYAAVQAAVRGAVFEPRGITIGGASGDDIDAARQEALGASSTNRTLSAALRSAGGVRPDADLSAVHLTRAGIVHVLDLRAMAEGNATNDVVILADDQIEVPSLGCFQDALMRPSTISPPGISLYLSNLTVPAVGNASSGIGREVRQVPYGTRYMQAVVNSNCVGGTRATSAARSAVLFTRNPMTGISAVIERDIETLLHRADR
;
A
#
# COMPACT_ATOMS: atom_id res chain seq x y z
N GLN A 1 -4.19 19.43 -23.19
CA GLN A 1 -3.17 18.51 -22.65
C GLN A 1 -1.78 19.10 -22.91
N GLY A 2 -0.81 18.93 -21.97
CA GLY A 2 0.56 19.39 -22.12
C GLY A 2 0.82 20.88 -21.83
N ARG A 3 -0.14 21.59 -21.27
CA ARG A 3 0.05 22.99 -20.83
C ARG A 3 0.57 23.04 -19.40
N SER A 4 1.50 23.95 -19.13
CA SER A 4 1.93 24.24 -17.76
C SER A 4 0.85 25.02 -16.99
N VAL A 5 0.85 24.94 -15.66
CA VAL A 5 -0.07 25.71 -14.80
C VAL A 5 0.00 27.20 -15.12
N HIS A 6 1.22 27.72 -15.34
CA HIS A 6 1.43 29.12 -15.70
C HIS A 6 0.80 29.51 -17.07
N SER A 7 0.90 28.63 -18.08
CA SER A 7 0.28 28.87 -19.37
C SER A 7 -1.24 28.84 -19.34
N VAL A 8 -1.82 27.97 -18.48
CA VAL A 8 -3.27 27.94 -18.25
C VAL A 8 -3.74 29.20 -17.53
N GLN A 9 -3.03 29.63 -16.50
CA GLN A 9 -3.30 30.87 -15.77
C GLN A 9 -3.30 32.11 -16.70
N ALA A 10 -2.29 32.20 -17.54
CA ALA A 10 -2.19 33.30 -18.53
C ALA A 10 -3.36 33.25 -19.53
N ALA A 11 -3.69 32.08 -20.06
CA ALA A 11 -4.80 31.90 -21.00
C ALA A 11 -6.15 32.29 -20.40
N ILE A 12 -6.42 31.92 -19.14
CA ILE A 12 -7.66 32.29 -18.43
C ILE A 12 -7.71 33.83 -18.28
N GLY A 13 -6.60 34.45 -17.85
CA GLY A 13 -6.55 35.91 -17.70
C GLY A 13 -6.83 36.65 -19.02
N GLN A 14 -6.28 36.19 -20.12
CA GLN A 14 -6.54 36.78 -21.45
C GLN A 14 -8.00 36.58 -21.88
N ALA A 15 -8.56 35.37 -21.70
CA ALA A 15 -9.96 35.10 -22.04
C ALA A 15 -10.92 36.00 -21.27
N LEU A 16 -10.69 36.23 -19.97
CA LEU A 16 -11.52 37.09 -19.13
C LEU A 16 -11.53 38.56 -19.60
N ILE A 17 -10.42 39.05 -20.16
CA ILE A 17 -10.36 40.38 -20.77
C ILE A 17 -11.08 40.41 -22.12
N GLN A 18 -10.81 39.41 -22.98
CA GLN A 18 -11.40 39.33 -24.32
C GLN A 18 -12.93 39.25 -24.29
N GLU A 19 -13.47 38.54 -23.31
CA GLU A 19 -14.92 38.39 -23.07
C GLU A 19 -15.53 39.60 -22.29
N GLY A 20 -14.71 40.59 -21.94
CA GLY A 20 -15.17 41.83 -21.32
C GLY A 20 -15.52 41.72 -19.83
N PHE A 21 -15.15 40.64 -19.16
CA PHE A 21 -15.40 40.48 -17.70
C PHE A 21 -14.49 41.37 -16.86
N TYR A 22 -13.28 41.70 -17.36
CA TYR A 22 -12.31 42.52 -16.67
C TYR A 22 -11.67 43.52 -17.67
N THR A 23 -11.36 44.70 -17.18
CA THR A 23 -10.66 45.75 -17.96
C THR A 23 -9.14 45.58 -17.91
N GLU A 24 -8.63 44.94 -16.85
CA GLU A 24 -7.21 44.62 -16.64
C GLU A 24 -7.04 43.16 -16.32
N VAL A 25 -5.80 42.63 -16.46
CA VAL A 25 -5.50 41.24 -16.18
C VAL A 25 -5.75 40.94 -14.68
N PRO A 26 -6.77 40.14 -14.34
CA PRO A 26 -7.04 39.78 -12.93
C PRO A 26 -5.92 38.89 -12.34
N ARG A 27 -5.73 38.98 -11.04
CA ARG A 27 -4.85 38.08 -10.34
C ARG A 27 -5.53 36.71 -10.21
N ILE A 28 -5.04 35.73 -10.95
CA ILE A 28 -5.60 34.36 -10.99
C ILE A 28 -4.60 33.41 -10.33
N SER A 29 -5.08 32.51 -9.50
CA SER A 29 -4.32 31.38 -8.98
C SER A 29 -4.90 30.09 -9.56
N VAL A 30 -4.07 29.29 -10.20
CA VAL A 30 -4.43 27.97 -10.73
C VAL A 30 -3.64 26.92 -9.97
N ARG A 31 -4.33 25.96 -9.42
CA ARG A 31 -3.75 24.82 -8.68
C ARG A 31 -4.25 23.53 -9.26
N VAL A 32 -3.36 22.54 -9.42
CA VAL A 32 -3.76 21.16 -9.74
C VAL A 32 -4.30 20.55 -8.46
N THR A 33 -5.56 20.19 -8.44
CA THR A 33 -6.22 19.54 -7.30
C THR A 33 -6.12 18.02 -7.37
N ASP A 34 -6.16 17.47 -8.59
CA ASP A 34 -6.05 16.03 -8.80
C ASP A 34 -5.42 15.69 -10.15
N TYR A 35 -4.84 14.50 -10.26
CA TYR A 35 -4.30 13.95 -11.51
C TYR A 35 -5.21 12.85 -12.03
N ALA A 36 -5.44 12.84 -13.35
CA ALA A 36 -6.15 11.73 -13.99
C ALA A 36 -5.46 10.40 -13.70
N ALA A 37 -6.25 9.33 -13.56
CA ALA A 37 -5.72 7.99 -13.40
C ALA A 37 -4.85 7.59 -14.58
N VAL A 38 -3.76 6.87 -14.32
CA VAL A 38 -2.87 6.31 -15.33
C VAL A 38 -2.62 4.84 -15.06
N GLN A 39 -2.34 4.11 -16.13
CA GLN A 39 -1.89 2.73 -16.05
C GLN A 39 -0.37 2.69 -16.05
N ALA A 40 0.20 1.87 -15.18
CA ALA A 40 1.62 1.58 -15.10
C ALA A 40 1.81 0.10 -14.76
N ALA A 41 3.03 -0.41 -14.90
CA ALA A 41 3.35 -1.79 -14.52
C ALA A 41 4.43 -1.80 -13.44
N VAL A 42 4.26 -2.66 -12.43
CA VAL A 42 5.24 -2.90 -11.37
C VAL A 42 5.66 -4.35 -11.38
N ARG A 43 6.97 -4.60 -11.39
CA ARG A 43 7.58 -5.93 -11.51
C ARG A 43 8.75 -6.09 -10.54
N GLY A 44 9.27 -7.33 -10.45
CA GLY A 44 10.46 -7.66 -9.67
C GLY A 44 10.17 -7.93 -8.20
N ALA A 45 11.03 -7.42 -7.30
CA ALA A 45 10.99 -7.68 -5.87
C ALA A 45 9.89 -6.87 -5.15
N VAL A 46 8.64 -7.06 -5.57
CA VAL A 46 7.40 -6.59 -4.91
C VAL A 46 6.52 -7.78 -4.54
N PHE A 47 5.60 -7.62 -3.61
CA PHE A 47 4.76 -8.74 -3.17
C PHE A 47 3.72 -9.16 -4.22
N GLU A 48 3.19 -8.21 -4.99
CA GLU A 48 2.16 -8.44 -6.00
C GLU A 48 2.54 -7.79 -7.35
N PRO A 49 3.49 -8.39 -8.11
CA PRO A 49 3.85 -7.87 -9.43
C PRO A 49 2.63 -7.84 -10.34
N ARG A 50 2.25 -6.64 -10.83
CA ARG A 50 1.05 -6.47 -11.68
C ARG A 50 1.02 -5.14 -12.42
N GLY A 51 0.12 -5.04 -13.40
CA GLY A 51 -0.35 -3.76 -13.90
C GLY A 51 -1.21 -3.07 -12.86
N ILE A 52 -1.01 -1.78 -12.68
CA ILE A 52 -1.70 -0.95 -11.70
C ILE A 52 -2.37 0.24 -12.36
N THR A 53 -3.47 0.71 -11.77
CA THR A 53 -4.08 2.00 -12.11
C THR A 53 -3.92 2.89 -10.88
N ILE A 54 -3.26 4.04 -11.03
CA ILE A 54 -2.98 4.98 -9.95
C ILE A 54 -3.37 6.40 -10.32
N GLY A 55 -3.69 7.22 -9.31
CA GLY A 55 -4.28 8.55 -9.50
C GLY A 55 -5.78 8.47 -9.80
N GLY A 56 -6.38 9.63 -9.99
CA GLY A 56 -7.83 9.77 -10.11
C GLY A 56 -8.51 9.89 -8.73
N ALA A 57 -9.66 10.54 -8.70
CA ALA A 57 -10.48 10.62 -7.51
C ALA A 57 -10.88 9.18 -7.07
N SER A 58 -10.59 8.81 -5.84
CA SER A 58 -11.17 7.60 -5.25
C SER A 58 -12.66 7.83 -5.06
N GLY A 59 -13.49 6.78 -5.33
CA GLY A 59 -14.95 6.87 -5.36
C GLY A 59 -15.65 7.28 -4.05
N ASP A 60 -14.92 7.63 -3.00
CA ASP A 60 -15.42 8.19 -1.75
C ASP A 60 -15.31 9.72 -1.78
N ASP A 61 -16.13 10.35 -2.64
CA ASP A 61 -16.18 11.81 -2.87
C ASP A 61 -16.44 12.65 -1.60
N ILE A 62 -16.88 12.05 -0.52
CA ILE A 62 -17.17 12.76 0.75
C ILE A 62 -15.87 13.17 1.46
N ASP A 63 -14.80 12.37 1.36
CA ASP A 63 -13.51 12.72 1.95
C ASP A 63 -12.65 13.62 1.06
N ALA A 64 -12.88 13.62 -0.26
CA ALA A 64 -12.17 14.49 -1.19
C ALA A 64 -12.46 15.98 -0.92
N ALA A 65 -13.71 16.35 -0.68
CA ALA A 65 -14.09 17.72 -0.32
C ALA A 65 -13.48 18.17 1.01
N ARG A 66 -13.31 17.24 1.96
CA ARG A 66 -12.67 17.49 3.26
C ARG A 66 -11.15 17.64 3.14
N GLN A 67 -10.51 16.83 2.30
CA GLN A 67 -9.08 16.93 2.00
C GLN A 67 -8.77 18.20 1.21
N GLU A 68 -9.66 18.62 0.31
CA GLU A 68 -9.55 19.86 -0.43
C GLU A 68 -9.62 21.09 0.50
N ALA A 69 -10.49 21.09 1.48
CA ALA A 69 -10.61 22.12 2.50
C ALA A 69 -9.35 22.23 3.39
N LEU A 70 -8.64 21.11 3.61
CA LEU A 70 -7.39 21.05 4.38
C LEU A 70 -6.14 21.38 3.54
N GLY A 71 -6.29 21.67 2.23
CA GLY A 71 -5.18 21.96 1.32
C GLY A 71 -4.31 20.74 0.99
N ALA A 72 -4.76 19.52 1.34
CA ALA A 72 -4.06 18.30 0.98
C ALA A 72 -4.19 18.07 -0.53
N SER A 73 -3.08 18.13 -1.24
CA SER A 73 -3.00 17.73 -2.65
C SER A 73 -3.08 16.21 -2.72
N SER A 74 -4.06 15.65 -3.44
CA SER A 74 -4.16 14.21 -3.68
C SER A 74 -3.10 13.76 -4.67
N THR A 75 -1.86 13.64 -4.23
CA THR A 75 -0.75 13.13 -5.04
C THR A 75 -0.70 11.59 -5.04
N ASN A 76 -1.86 10.94 -5.22
CA ASN A 76 -1.93 9.46 -5.28
C ASN A 76 -1.30 8.86 -6.55
N ARG A 77 -0.58 9.67 -7.33
CA ARG A 77 0.05 9.28 -8.58
C ARG A 77 1.57 9.33 -8.48
N THR A 78 2.10 8.75 -7.42
CA THR A 78 3.54 8.74 -7.12
C THR A 78 4.12 7.34 -7.20
N LEU A 79 5.46 7.25 -7.28
CA LEU A 79 6.19 5.99 -7.26
C LEU A 79 5.91 5.19 -5.98
N SER A 80 5.85 5.87 -4.82
CA SER A 80 5.51 5.22 -3.55
C SER A 80 4.09 4.63 -3.57
N ALA A 81 3.13 5.35 -4.14
CA ALA A 81 1.76 4.86 -4.29
C ALA A 81 1.72 3.65 -5.25
N ALA A 82 2.50 3.68 -6.34
CA ALA A 82 2.62 2.57 -7.28
C ALA A 82 3.18 1.31 -6.60
N LEU A 83 4.26 1.44 -5.85
CA LEU A 83 4.86 0.32 -5.12
C LEU A 83 3.92 -0.25 -4.05
N ARG A 84 3.21 0.60 -3.29
CA ARG A 84 2.20 0.13 -2.33
C ARG A 84 1.04 -0.60 -3.01
N SER A 85 0.59 -0.11 -4.17
CA SER A 85 -0.46 -0.78 -4.94
C SER A 85 -0.04 -2.17 -5.44
N ALA A 86 1.27 -2.39 -5.60
CA ALA A 86 1.86 -3.69 -5.90
C ALA A 86 2.21 -4.50 -4.63
N GLY A 87 1.54 -4.24 -3.51
CA GLY A 87 1.74 -4.92 -2.24
C GLY A 87 2.99 -4.47 -1.48
N GLY A 88 3.70 -3.44 -1.94
CA GLY A 88 4.95 -2.95 -1.37
C GLY A 88 6.18 -3.74 -1.79
N VAL A 89 7.35 -3.22 -1.45
CA VAL A 89 8.63 -3.88 -1.74
C VAL A 89 8.86 -5.07 -0.82
N ARG A 90 9.48 -6.12 -1.39
CA ARG A 90 9.85 -7.33 -0.64
C ARG A 90 11.15 -7.10 0.16
N PRO A 91 11.40 -7.92 1.20
CA PRO A 91 12.62 -7.82 1.99
C PRO A 91 13.93 -8.05 1.22
N ASP A 92 13.86 -8.62 0.03
CA ASP A 92 15.02 -8.88 -0.84
C ASP A 92 15.21 -7.79 -1.92
N ALA A 93 14.44 -6.70 -1.89
CA ALA A 93 14.50 -5.65 -2.90
C ALA A 93 15.82 -4.89 -2.88
N ASP A 94 16.39 -4.65 -4.06
CA ASP A 94 17.48 -3.70 -4.23
C ASP A 94 16.93 -2.29 -4.44
N LEU A 95 16.85 -1.52 -3.37
CA LEU A 95 16.36 -0.15 -3.42
C LEU A 95 17.38 0.86 -3.95
N SER A 96 18.65 0.46 -4.13
CA SER A 96 19.68 1.35 -4.68
C SER A 96 19.59 1.49 -6.19
N ALA A 97 18.90 0.59 -6.88
CA ALA A 97 18.88 0.49 -8.34
C ALA A 97 17.48 0.17 -8.90
N VAL A 98 16.45 0.81 -8.43
CA VAL A 98 15.09 0.64 -8.98
C VAL A 98 15.01 1.28 -10.36
N HIS A 99 14.54 0.53 -11.35
CA HIS A 99 14.43 0.98 -12.73
C HIS A 99 13.02 1.54 -13.00
N LEU A 100 12.97 2.77 -13.48
CA LEU A 100 11.77 3.39 -14.06
C LEU A 100 11.97 3.55 -15.56
N THR A 101 11.28 2.75 -16.35
CA THR A 101 11.29 2.88 -17.82
C THR A 101 10.15 3.80 -18.24
N ARG A 102 10.48 4.91 -18.86
CA ARG A 102 9.55 5.92 -19.37
C ARG A 102 9.87 6.26 -20.83
N ALA A 103 8.91 6.10 -21.73
CA ALA A 103 9.09 6.34 -23.16
C ALA A 103 10.32 5.62 -23.73
N GLY A 104 10.62 4.41 -23.27
CA GLY A 104 11.77 3.61 -23.68
C GLY A 104 13.11 4.00 -23.04
N ILE A 105 13.15 5.02 -22.20
CA ILE A 105 14.36 5.44 -21.47
C ILE A 105 14.30 4.85 -20.05
N VAL A 106 15.38 4.22 -19.63
CA VAL A 106 15.52 3.67 -18.27
C VAL A 106 16.16 4.71 -17.35
N HIS A 107 15.47 5.06 -16.28
CA HIS A 107 15.96 5.87 -15.18
C HIS A 107 16.25 4.97 -13.99
N VAL A 108 17.45 5.03 -13.44
CA VAL A 108 17.83 4.31 -12.22
C VAL A 108 17.59 5.22 -11.03
N LEU A 109 16.78 4.75 -10.09
CA LEU A 109 16.34 5.51 -8.92
C LEU A 109 16.85 4.84 -7.63
N ASP A 110 17.39 5.63 -6.72
CA ASP A 110 17.74 5.19 -5.36
C ASP A 110 16.58 5.52 -4.41
N LEU A 111 15.94 4.48 -3.90
CA LEU A 111 14.78 4.58 -3.02
C LEU A 111 15.10 4.27 -1.54
N ARG A 112 16.38 4.15 -1.16
CA ARG A 112 16.77 3.83 0.21
C ARG A 112 16.26 4.87 1.21
N ALA A 113 16.35 6.14 0.85
CA ALA A 113 15.82 7.23 1.67
C ALA A 113 14.29 7.14 1.89
N MET A 114 13.54 6.62 0.90
CA MET A 114 12.09 6.39 1.05
C MET A 114 11.79 5.29 2.07
N ALA A 115 12.60 4.24 2.13
CA ALA A 115 12.47 3.18 3.13
C ALA A 115 12.76 3.70 4.55
N GLU A 116 13.58 4.73 4.69
CA GLU A 116 13.88 5.40 5.96
C GLU A 116 12.85 6.49 6.35
N GLY A 117 11.81 6.68 5.52
CA GLY A 117 10.76 7.68 5.76
C GLY A 117 11.03 9.06 5.15
N ASN A 118 12.10 9.22 4.38
CA ASN A 118 12.45 10.47 3.71
C ASN A 118 11.96 10.46 2.26
N ALA A 119 10.73 10.91 2.04
CA ALA A 119 10.05 10.86 0.73
C ALA A 119 10.14 12.19 -0.05
N THR A 120 11.22 12.95 0.08
CA THR A 120 11.34 14.29 -0.54
C THR A 120 11.36 14.30 -2.07
N ASN A 121 11.66 13.15 -2.72
CA ASN A 121 11.79 13.02 -4.17
C ASN A 121 10.88 11.93 -4.75
N ASP A 122 9.64 11.88 -4.31
CA ASP A 122 8.68 10.89 -4.82
C ASP A 122 8.27 11.23 -6.27
N VAL A 123 8.67 10.39 -7.21
CA VAL A 123 8.49 10.63 -8.65
C VAL A 123 7.03 10.45 -9.04
N VAL A 124 6.48 11.41 -9.80
CA VAL A 124 5.13 11.27 -10.39
C VAL A 124 5.17 10.26 -11.53
N ILE A 125 4.27 9.28 -11.48
CA ILE A 125 4.14 8.23 -12.49
C ILE A 125 3.28 8.74 -13.66
N LEU A 126 3.72 8.42 -14.87
CA LEU A 126 3.02 8.73 -16.11
C LEU A 126 2.39 7.45 -16.70
N ALA A 127 1.52 7.64 -17.70
CA ALA A 127 0.94 6.53 -18.42
C ALA A 127 2.04 5.70 -19.09
N ASP A 128 1.87 4.37 -19.05
CA ASP A 128 2.76 3.37 -19.63
C ASP A 128 4.16 3.27 -18.98
N ASP A 129 4.37 3.92 -17.82
CA ASP A 129 5.59 3.73 -17.03
C ASP A 129 5.71 2.27 -16.57
N GLN A 130 6.93 1.74 -16.64
CA GLN A 130 7.26 0.42 -16.14
C GLN A 130 8.27 0.56 -14.99
N ILE A 131 7.91 0.03 -13.84
CA ILE A 131 8.73 0.05 -12.63
C ILE A 131 9.23 -1.37 -12.40
N GLU A 132 10.54 -1.53 -12.33
CA GLU A 132 11.18 -2.81 -12.03
C GLU A 132 12.05 -2.65 -10.77
N VAL A 133 11.74 -3.45 -9.75
CA VAL A 133 12.51 -3.50 -8.51
C VAL A 133 13.42 -4.73 -8.56
N PRO A 134 14.75 -4.58 -8.69
CA PRO A 134 15.66 -5.72 -8.65
C PRO A 134 15.67 -6.41 -7.28
N SER A 135 16.17 -7.63 -7.24
CA SER A 135 16.36 -8.40 -6.00
C SER A 135 17.85 -8.57 -5.71
N LEU A 136 18.25 -8.35 -4.45
CA LEU A 136 19.59 -8.71 -3.95
C LEU A 136 19.73 -10.21 -3.65
N GLY A 137 18.61 -10.97 -3.67
CA GLY A 137 18.60 -12.38 -3.32
C GLY A 137 18.86 -12.67 -1.84
N CYS A 138 18.96 -11.65 -0.98
CA CYS A 138 19.15 -11.77 0.46
C CYS A 138 18.08 -11.01 1.23
N PHE A 139 17.75 -11.51 2.42
CA PHE A 139 16.76 -10.89 3.29
C PHE A 139 17.34 -9.68 4.03
N GLN A 140 16.63 -8.56 3.99
CA GLN A 140 16.96 -7.33 4.68
C GLN A 140 15.87 -7.03 5.72
N ASP A 141 16.18 -7.18 7.01
CA ASP A 141 15.25 -6.97 8.12
C ASP A 141 14.76 -5.51 8.24
N ALA A 142 15.58 -4.56 7.80
CA ALA A 142 15.21 -3.15 7.79
C ALA A 142 13.99 -2.86 6.91
N LEU A 143 13.81 -3.60 5.81
CA LEU A 143 12.67 -3.45 4.90
C LEU A 143 11.36 -4.04 5.45
N MET A 144 11.41 -4.76 6.57
CA MET A 144 10.22 -5.23 7.29
C MET A 144 9.55 -4.13 8.13
N ARG A 145 10.18 -2.96 8.25
CA ARG A 145 9.58 -1.82 8.95
C ARG A 145 8.60 -1.09 8.04
N PRO A 146 7.48 -0.59 8.59
CA PRO A 146 6.56 0.24 7.82
C PRO A 146 7.28 1.47 7.25
N SER A 147 7.09 1.71 5.96
CA SER A 147 7.66 2.85 5.24
C SER A 147 6.69 3.34 4.16
N THR A 148 7.05 4.38 3.42
CA THR A 148 6.23 4.90 2.32
C THR A 148 6.11 3.94 1.13
N ILE A 149 7.00 2.95 1.03
CA ILE A 149 7.05 1.95 -0.06
C ILE A 149 6.81 0.52 0.41
N SER A 150 6.60 0.29 1.70
CA SER A 150 6.22 -1.01 2.24
C SER A 150 4.71 -1.09 2.46
N PRO A 151 4.12 -2.30 2.50
CA PRO A 151 2.74 -2.42 2.93
C PRO A 151 2.59 -1.97 4.40
N PRO A 152 1.42 -1.48 4.81
CA PRO A 152 1.20 -1.02 6.19
C PRO A 152 1.28 -2.14 7.23
N GLY A 153 1.34 -3.39 6.80
CA GLY A 153 1.43 -4.55 7.67
C GLY A 153 1.36 -5.85 6.89
N ILE A 154 1.22 -6.94 7.63
CA ILE A 154 1.09 -8.30 7.10
C ILE A 154 -0.39 -8.57 6.81
N SER A 155 -0.70 -9.05 5.61
CA SER A 155 -2.06 -9.47 5.25
C SER A 155 -2.30 -10.91 5.70
N LEU A 156 -3.30 -11.11 6.56
CA LEU A 156 -3.71 -12.41 7.06
C LEU A 156 -5.11 -12.75 6.57
N TYR A 157 -5.26 -13.97 6.04
CA TYR A 157 -6.55 -14.61 5.83
C TYR A 157 -6.84 -15.48 7.05
N LEU A 158 -7.90 -15.16 7.78
CA LEU A 158 -8.26 -15.85 8.99
C LEU A 158 -9.45 -16.77 8.73
N SER A 159 -9.33 -18.01 9.13
CA SER A 159 -10.42 -18.98 9.06
C SER A 159 -10.49 -19.78 10.35
N ASN A 160 -11.66 -19.85 10.94
CA ASN A 160 -11.94 -20.76 12.03
C ASN A 160 -12.54 -22.05 11.47
N LEU A 161 -11.75 -23.11 11.41
CA LEU A 161 -12.17 -24.41 10.91
C LEU A 161 -12.96 -25.23 11.96
N THR A 162 -12.99 -24.77 13.21
CA THR A 162 -13.77 -25.39 14.28
C THR A 162 -15.15 -24.72 14.36
N VAL A 163 -16.12 -25.43 14.97
CA VAL A 163 -17.45 -24.87 15.20
C VAL A 163 -17.31 -23.56 15.98
N PRO A 164 -17.83 -22.42 15.48
CA PRO A 164 -17.76 -21.17 16.19
C PRO A 164 -18.42 -21.32 17.56
N ALA A 165 -17.78 -20.80 18.62
CA ALA A 165 -18.40 -20.75 19.94
C ALA A 165 -19.72 -19.96 19.81
N VAL A 166 -20.80 -20.49 20.35
CA VAL A 166 -22.10 -19.83 20.40
C VAL A 166 -21.93 -18.52 21.17
N GLY A 167 -22.02 -17.39 20.49
CA GLY A 167 -21.74 -16.06 21.05
C GLY A 167 -20.68 -15.26 20.27
N ASN A 168 -19.84 -15.89 19.45
CA ASN A 168 -18.87 -15.24 18.59
C ASN A 168 -19.33 -15.24 17.13
N ALA A 169 -20.54 -14.76 16.87
CA ALA A 169 -21.15 -14.74 15.53
C ALA A 169 -20.32 -13.98 14.49
N SER A 170 -19.40 -13.09 14.92
CA SER A 170 -18.48 -12.35 14.05
C SER A 170 -17.19 -13.12 13.70
N SER A 171 -16.96 -14.30 14.28
CA SER A 171 -15.77 -15.14 13.98
C SER A 171 -16.00 -16.12 12.83
N GLY A 172 -17.03 -15.87 12.02
CA GLY A 172 -17.30 -16.68 10.83
C GLY A 172 -16.13 -16.63 9.85
N ILE A 173 -16.06 -17.62 8.96
CA ILE A 173 -15.11 -17.68 7.85
C ILE A 173 -15.33 -16.42 6.99
N GLY A 174 -14.58 -15.37 7.29
CA GLY A 174 -14.57 -14.14 6.50
C GLY A 174 -13.61 -14.28 5.33
N ARG A 175 -14.03 -13.90 4.14
CA ARG A 175 -13.11 -13.72 3.00
C ARG A 175 -12.29 -12.44 3.16
N GLU A 176 -12.44 -11.74 4.27
CA GLU A 176 -11.79 -10.47 4.52
C GLU A 176 -10.34 -10.68 4.90
N VAL A 177 -9.47 -10.01 4.18
CA VAL A 177 -8.05 -9.89 4.53
C VAL A 177 -7.93 -8.92 5.69
N ARG A 178 -7.35 -9.35 6.80
CA ARG A 178 -6.98 -8.46 7.90
C ARG A 178 -5.52 -8.08 7.80
N GLN A 179 -5.24 -6.81 7.83
CA GLN A 179 -3.88 -6.31 7.96
C GLN A 179 -3.52 -6.20 9.45
N VAL A 180 -2.40 -6.82 9.82
CA VAL A 180 -1.81 -6.70 11.16
C VAL A 180 -0.46 -6.00 11.07
N PRO A 181 -0.09 -5.16 12.05
CA PRO A 181 1.20 -4.48 12.04
C PRO A 181 2.38 -5.46 11.99
N TYR A 182 3.47 -5.02 11.37
CA TYR A 182 4.74 -5.76 11.45
C TYR A 182 5.16 -5.95 12.91
N GLY A 183 5.75 -7.10 13.23
CA GLY A 183 6.11 -7.46 14.59
C GLY A 183 4.95 -8.01 15.41
N THR A 184 3.74 -8.14 14.85
CA THR A 184 2.64 -8.83 15.52
C THR A 184 3.04 -10.27 15.85
N ARG A 185 2.96 -10.63 17.11
CA ARG A 185 3.28 -11.99 17.57
C ARG A 185 2.18 -12.96 17.14
N TYR A 186 2.57 -14.22 16.91
CA TYR A 186 1.65 -15.28 16.52
C TYR A 186 0.44 -15.38 17.46
N MET A 187 0.69 -15.39 18.77
CA MET A 187 -0.37 -15.41 19.78
C MET A 187 -1.31 -14.22 19.66
N GLN A 188 -0.78 -13.01 19.45
CA GLN A 188 -1.59 -11.81 19.31
C GLN A 188 -2.49 -11.88 18.05
N ALA A 189 -1.97 -12.42 16.94
CA ALA A 189 -2.77 -12.64 15.74
C ALA A 189 -3.90 -13.66 16.00
N VAL A 190 -3.62 -14.74 16.74
CA VAL A 190 -4.61 -15.75 17.11
C VAL A 190 -5.70 -15.19 18.02
N VAL A 191 -5.33 -14.35 19.01
CA VAL A 191 -6.31 -13.67 19.88
C VAL A 191 -7.15 -12.67 19.09
N ASN A 192 -6.51 -11.87 18.23
CA ASN A 192 -7.19 -10.87 17.42
C ASN A 192 -8.15 -11.49 16.38
N SER A 193 -7.91 -12.75 16.00
CA SER A 193 -8.82 -13.49 15.13
C SER A 193 -10.07 -14.02 15.85
N ASN A 194 -10.20 -13.76 17.16
CA ASN A 194 -11.26 -14.26 18.00
C ASN A 194 -11.38 -15.79 18.02
N CYS A 195 -10.26 -16.49 17.77
CA CYS A 195 -10.17 -17.96 17.81
C CYS A 195 -9.88 -18.48 19.21
N VAL A 196 -9.55 -17.59 20.17
CA VAL A 196 -9.23 -17.92 21.56
C VAL A 196 -10.25 -17.23 22.45
N GLY A 197 -11.07 -17.98 23.11
CA GLY A 197 -12.12 -17.48 24.01
C GLY A 197 -13.41 -18.28 23.86
N GLY A 198 -14.35 -18.04 24.74
CA GLY A 198 -15.61 -18.76 24.82
C GLY A 198 -15.52 -20.02 25.70
N THR A 199 -16.70 -20.52 26.09
CA THR A 199 -16.84 -21.75 26.85
C THR A 199 -16.31 -22.93 26.04
N ARG A 200 -15.44 -23.74 26.65
CA ARG A 200 -15.00 -24.99 26.05
C ARG A 200 -16.21 -25.91 25.90
N ALA A 201 -16.60 -26.18 24.67
CA ALA A 201 -17.64 -27.18 24.37
C ALA A 201 -17.10 -28.62 24.48
N THR A 202 -15.78 -28.78 24.38
CA THR A 202 -15.10 -30.09 24.47
C THR A 202 -13.74 -29.94 25.15
N SER A 203 -13.20 -31.05 25.69
CA SER A 203 -11.84 -31.14 26.23
C SER A 203 -10.77 -31.34 25.12
N ALA A 204 -11.13 -31.26 23.86
CA ALA A 204 -10.21 -31.45 22.74
C ALA A 204 -9.11 -30.39 22.74
N ALA A 205 -7.89 -30.82 22.44
CA ALA A 205 -6.78 -29.91 22.21
C ALA A 205 -7.09 -28.95 21.03
N ARG A 206 -6.75 -27.68 21.19
CA ARG A 206 -6.95 -26.69 20.16
C ARG A 206 -5.60 -26.24 19.61
N SER A 207 -5.44 -26.25 18.30
CA SER A 207 -4.25 -25.74 17.65
C SER A 207 -4.57 -24.58 16.73
N ALA A 208 -3.62 -23.68 16.57
CA ALA A 208 -3.63 -22.66 15.54
C ALA A 208 -2.60 -23.03 14.48
N VAL A 209 -3.01 -22.98 13.22
CA VAL A 209 -2.18 -23.36 12.08
C VAL A 209 -1.98 -22.14 11.19
N LEU A 210 -0.73 -21.77 10.95
CA LEU A 210 -0.35 -20.72 10.03
C LEU A 210 0.20 -21.34 8.74
N PHE A 211 -0.46 -21.07 7.64
CA PHE A 211 0.06 -21.34 6.30
C PHE A 211 0.77 -20.09 5.79
N THR A 212 2.04 -20.19 5.52
CA THR A 212 2.82 -19.09 4.96
C THR A 212 3.57 -19.54 3.73
N ARG A 213 3.86 -18.59 2.83
CA ARG A 213 4.69 -18.83 1.65
C ARG A 213 5.85 -17.84 1.68
N ASN A 214 7.06 -18.37 1.58
CA ASN A 214 8.23 -17.51 1.45
C ASN A 214 8.18 -16.77 0.10
N PRO A 215 8.13 -15.43 0.09
CA PRO A 215 7.99 -14.66 -1.15
C PRO A 215 9.21 -14.78 -2.07
N MET A 216 10.39 -15.09 -1.53
CA MET A 216 11.63 -15.22 -2.31
C MET A 216 11.75 -16.59 -2.97
N THR A 217 11.49 -17.68 -2.22
CA THR A 217 11.69 -19.05 -2.70
C THR A 217 10.42 -19.69 -3.24
N GLY A 218 9.24 -19.10 -2.95
CA GLY A 218 7.95 -19.68 -3.27
C GLY A 218 7.58 -20.92 -2.44
N ILE A 219 8.42 -21.33 -1.50
CA ILE A 219 8.18 -22.52 -0.67
C ILE A 219 7.14 -22.20 0.39
N SER A 220 6.12 -23.07 0.49
CA SER A 220 5.11 -22.98 1.54
C SER A 220 5.60 -23.67 2.81
N ALA A 221 5.30 -23.07 3.95
CA ALA A 221 5.54 -23.64 5.27
C ALA A 221 4.23 -23.66 6.08
N VAL A 222 4.09 -24.67 6.92
CA VAL A 222 2.97 -24.85 7.85
C VAL A 222 3.53 -24.82 9.26
N ILE A 223 3.03 -23.89 10.06
CA ILE A 223 3.43 -23.74 11.47
C ILE A 223 2.21 -24.02 12.33
N GLU A 224 2.23 -25.12 13.04
CA GLU A 224 1.19 -25.49 14.00
C GLU A 224 1.66 -25.21 15.42
N ARG A 225 0.78 -24.65 16.25
CA ARG A 225 1.03 -24.38 17.67
C ARG A 225 -0.20 -24.74 18.48
N ASP A 226 0.00 -25.45 19.57
CA ASP A 226 -1.02 -25.69 20.57
C ASP A 226 -1.38 -24.39 21.29
N ILE A 227 -2.68 -24.08 21.41
CA ILE A 227 -3.17 -22.81 21.95
C ILE A 227 -2.87 -22.72 23.46
N GLU A 228 -2.98 -23.80 24.21
CA GLU A 228 -2.71 -23.79 25.65
C GLU A 228 -1.22 -23.48 25.90
N THR A 229 -0.34 -24.09 25.10
CA THR A 229 1.09 -23.83 25.16
C THR A 229 1.41 -22.37 24.81
N LEU A 230 0.72 -21.80 23.82
CA LEU A 230 0.87 -20.38 23.45
C LEU A 230 0.44 -19.45 24.58
N LEU A 231 -0.69 -19.75 25.25
CA LEU A 231 -1.20 -18.94 26.37
C LEU A 231 -0.23 -18.91 27.56
N HIS A 232 0.44 -20.03 27.84
CA HIS A 232 1.42 -20.13 28.94
C HIS A 232 2.82 -19.59 28.58
N ARG A 233 3.11 -19.33 27.31
CA ARG A 233 4.41 -18.85 26.81
C ARG A 233 4.29 -17.55 26.02
N ALA A 234 3.27 -16.75 26.31
CA ALA A 234 2.98 -15.52 25.58
C ALA A 234 4.09 -14.43 25.68
N ASP A 235 5.05 -14.64 26.55
CA ASP A 235 6.18 -13.77 26.84
C ASP A 235 7.47 -14.08 26.03
N ARG A 236 7.43 -15.11 25.16
CA ARG A 236 8.58 -15.49 24.32
C ARG A 236 8.32 -15.37 22.84
#